data_d25f763b0642fd581bddcfb309cbcb24
#
_entry.id   d25f763b0642fd581bddcfb309cbcb24
#
_cell.length_a   1.000
_cell.length_b   1.000
_cell.length_c   1.000
_cell.angle_alpha   90.00
_cell.angle_beta   90.00
_cell.angle_gamma   90.00
#
_symmetry.space_group_name_H-M   'P 1'
#
loop_
_entity.id
_entity.type
_entity.pdbx_description
1 polymer ?
#
loop_
_entity_poly.entity_id
_entity_poly.type
_entity_poly.pdbx_seq_one_letter_code
_entity_poly.pdbx_strand_id
1 'polypeptide(L)'
;FLQTAIQTGTPILFAIVGGILCEKVGHMNLGVEGMMLMGASLGFAVACATGNPLLAMLAAGAAGAAGALIYAFITVTLRGNQVVTGLVLTIFGTGVSGLIGGWVSSEQIPQSVSSAFRPVEIPVLSKIPVLGEAVFSQDIYVWLGLVIAVLAYFYLNKTKLGLYVRAIGENPGAADASGINVTLHKYINILLGGFLCGLGGAYLSTAFLTTWQDNVTAGAGWIAVALIIFSTWNPLKAIFAAYLFGMLRGLNYKMQGWEIQIPSQFLTMLPYIATIIVLIFIAMRKKKENQPPKALGEAYFREER
;
A
#
# COMPACT_ATOMS: atom_id res chain seq x y z
N PHE A 1 -0.90 -22.79 -1.77
CA PHE A 1 -0.40 -21.81 -2.75
C PHE A 1 -1.32 -20.58 -2.85
N LEU A 2 -2.62 -20.76 -3.15
CA LEU A 2 -3.56 -19.63 -3.26
C LEU A 2 -3.67 -18.82 -1.96
N GLN A 3 -3.66 -19.48 -0.81
CA GLN A 3 -3.64 -18.81 0.49
C GLN A 3 -2.41 -17.91 0.65
N THR A 4 -1.21 -18.45 0.39
CA THR A 4 0.03 -17.68 0.42
C THR A 4 0.03 -16.54 -0.60
N ALA A 5 -0.57 -16.74 -1.78
CA ALA A 5 -0.71 -15.72 -2.81
C ALA A 5 -1.56 -14.53 -2.33
N ILE A 6 -2.65 -14.80 -1.62
CA ILE A 6 -3.49 -13.76 -1.02
C ILE A 6 -2.72 -13.03 0.09
N GLN A 7 -2.06 -13.77 0.97
CA GLN A 7 -1.27 -13.20 2.05
C GLN A 7 -0.14 -12.30 1.55
N THR A 8 0.62 -12.73 0.54
CA THR A 8 1.70 -11.92 -0.06
C THR A 8 1.18 -10.74 -0.89
N GLY A 9 -0.04 -10.80 -1.38
CA GLY A 9 -0.71 -9.70 -2.10
C GLY A 9 -1.32 -8.65 -1.18
N THR A 10 -1.68 -9.01 0.04
CA THR A 10 -2.38 -8.11 0.98
C THR A 10 -1.59 -6.83 1.32
N PRO A 11 -0.28 -6.86 1.65
CA PRO A 11 0.47 -5.64 1.90
C PRO A 11 0.54 -4.74 0.65
N ILE A 12 0.60 -5.35 -0.54
CA ILE A 12 0.57 -4.63 -1.82
C ILE A 12 -0.80 -3.96 -2.01
N LEU A 13 -1.90 -4.63 -1.65
CA LEU A 13 -3.25 -4.07 -1.73
C LEU A 13 -3.40 -2.79 -0.90
N PHE A 14 -2.95 -2.80 0.35
CA PHE A 14 -2.95 -1.62 1.22
C PHE A 14 -2.16 -0.47 0.58
N ALA A 15 -0.98 -0.76 0.05
CA ALA A 15 -0.12 0.22 -0.59
C ALA A 15 -0.73 0.79 -1.89
N ILE A 16 -1.37 -0.05 -2.73
CA ILE A 16 -2.06 0.40 -3.96
C ILE A 16 -3.23 1.30 -3.59
N VAL A 17 -4.08 0.90 -2.65
CA VAL A 17 -5.25 1.70 -2.25
C VAL A 17 -4.80 3.03 -1.64
N GLY A 18 -3.76 3.02 -0.80
CA GLY A 18 -3.15 4.22 -0.25
C GLY A 18 -2.61 5.16 -1.33
N GLY A 19 -1.89 4.60 -2.31
CA GLY A 19 -1.37 5.36 -3.45
C GLY A 19 -2.48 5.91 -4.35
N ILE A 20 -3.56 5.16 -4.59
CA ILE A 20 -4.73 5.64 -5.35
C ILE A 20 -5.34 6.88 -4.69
N LEU A 21 -5.46 6.93 -3.36
CA LEU A 21 -5.97 8.11 -2.64
C LEU A 21 -5.07 9.34 -2.86
N CYS A 22 -3.74 9.15 -2.81
CA CYS A 22 -2.77 10.22 -3.09
C CYS A 22 -2.86 10.70 -4.54
N GLU A 23 -2.89 9.78 -5.51
CA GLU A 23 -2.85 10.14 -6.92
C GLU A 23 -4.17 10.69 -7.42
N LYS A 24 -5.32 10.24 -6.89
CA LYS A 24 -6.64 10.78 -7.23
C LYS A 24 -6.82 12.25 -6.82
N VAL A 25 -6.06 12.73 -5.85
CA VAL A 25 -6.04 14.16 -5.45
C VAL A 25 -4.94 14.95 -6.17
N GLY A 26 -4.23 14.33 -7.13
CA GLY A 26 -3.21 14.95 -7.97
C GLY A 26 -1.78 14.89 -7.41
N HIS A 27 -1.50 14.04 -6.42
CA HIS A 27 -0.17 13.91 -5.83
C HIS A 27 0.47 12.55 -6.12
N MET A 28 1.56 12.56 -6.91
CA MET A 28 2.36 11.39 -7.24
C MET A 28 3.34 11.10 -6.08
N ASN A 29 3.04 10.07 -5.28
CA ASN A 29 3.85 9.73 -4.13
C ASN A 29 4.70 8.48 -4.37
N LEU A 30 5.98 8.66 -4.63
CA LEU A 30 6.96 7.57 -4.75
C LEU A 30 7.56 7.14 -3.38
N GLY A 31 7.11 7.75 -2.28
CA GLY A 31 7.54 7.42 -0.92
C GLY A 31 6.80 6.24 -0.29
N VAL A 32 5.99 5.51 -1.06
CA VAL A 32 5.18 4.38 -0.59
C VAL A 32 6.03 3.33 0.13
N GLU A 33 7.16 2.94 -0.44
CA GLU A 33 8.09 1.97 0.15
C GLU A 33 8.61 2.44 1.52
N GLY A 34 9.02 3.70 1.62
CA GLY A 34 9.50 4.29 2.88
C GLY A 34 8.42 4.34 3.96
N MET A 35 7.19 4.72 3.59
CA MET A 35 6.05 4.72 4.53
C MET A 35 5.67 3.32 4.99
N MET A 36 5.76 2.31 4.11
CA MET A 36 5.57 0.90 4.48
C MET A 36 6.64 0.46 5.48
N LEU A 37 7.91 0.78 5.24
CA LEU A 37 9.02 0.44 6.13
C LEU A 37 8.90 1.10 7.50
N MET A 38 8.53 2.39 7.55
CA MET A 38 8.25 3.09 8.82
C MET A 38 7.11 2.40 9.59
N GLY A 39 6.03 2.04 8.90
CA GLY A 39 4.91 1.31 9.49
C GLY A 39 5.30 -0.07 9.98
N ALA A 40 6.10 -0.81 9.20
CA ALA A 40 6.58 -2.13 9.57
C ALA A 40 7.42 -2.11 10.85
N SER A 41 8.37 -1.17 10.95
CA SER A 41 9.28 -1.06 12.10
C SER A 41 8.55 -0.61 13.37
N LEU A 42 7.76 0.47 13.29
CA LEU A 42 7.07 0.98 14.48
C LEU A 42 5.93 0.03 14.91
N GLY A 43 5.22 -0.56 13.96
CA GLY A 43 4.20 -1.57 14.26
C GLY A 43 4.77 -2.78 14.98
N PHE A 44 5.91 -3.28 14.52
CA PHE A 44 6.62 -4.39 15.17
C PHE A 44 7.11 -4.00 16.56
N ALA A 45 7.74 -2.83 16.72
CA ALA A 45 8.23 -2.36 18.02
C ALA A 45 7.09 -2.22 19.05
N VAL A 46 5.95 -1.64 18.65
CA VAL A 46 4.79 -1.50 19.54
C VAL A 46 4.14 -2.84 19.81
N ALA A 47 4.13 -3.79 18.87
CA ALA A 47 3.66 -5.15 19.07
C ALA A 47 4.47 -5.85 20.15
N CYS A 48 5.80 -5.79 20.09
CA CYS A 48 6.70 -6.37 21.08
C CYS A 48 6.55 -5.72 22.46
N ALA A 49 6.47 -4.38 22.50
CA ALA A 49 6.41 -3.63 23.75
C ALA A 49 5.06 -3.77 24.49
N THR A 50 3.95 -3.87 23.77
CA THR A 50 2.60 -3.82 24.38
C THR A 50 1.87 -5.15 24.36
N GLY A 51 2.22 -6.06 23.45
CA GLY A 51 1.48 -7.29 23.22
C GLY A 51 0.05 -7.07 22.70
N ASN A 52 -0.28 -5.85 22.23
CA ASN A 52 -1.61 -5.49 21.77
C ASN A 52 -1.64 -5.30 20.23
N PRO A 53 -2.34 -6.17 19.50
CA PRO A 53 -2.39 -6.12 18.04
C PRO A 53 -3.01 -4.83 17.50
N LEU A 54 -4.04 -4.28 18.16
CA LEU A 54 -4.70 -3.05 17.72
C LEU A 54 -3.78 -1.83 17.87
N LEU A 55 -3.06 -1.72 18.99
CA LEU A 55 -2.09 -0.64 19.19
C LEU A 55 -0.95 -0.74 18.18
N ALA A 56 -0.48 -1.94 17.85
CA ALA A 56 0.52 -2.17 16.84
C ALA A 56 0.06 -1.68 15.46
N MET A 57 -1.18 -2.01 15.06
CA MET A 57 -1.77 -1.56 13.80
C MET A 57 -1.92 -0.04 13.75
N LEU A 58 -2.44 0.59 14.83
CA LEU A 58 -2.62 2.04 14.88
C LEU A 58 -1.27 2.77 14.85
N ALA A 59 -0.26 2.27 15.58
CA ALA A 59 1.08 2.83 15.57
C ALA A 59 1.74 2.74 14.17
N ALA A 60 1.55 1.61 13.51
CA ALA A 60 2.05 1.43 12.14
C ALA A 60 1.39 2.39 11.14
N GLY A 61 0.07 2.50 11.20
CA GLY A 61 -0.66 3.47 10.38
C GLY A 61 -0.22 4.90 10.67
N ALA A 62 -0.05 5.25 11.96
CA ALA A 62 0.43 6.58 12.37
C ALA A 62 1.85 6.87 11.86
N ALA A 63 2.76 5.86 11.87
CA ALA A 63 4.11 6.01 11.31
C ALA A 63 4.08 6.27 9.79
N GLY A 64 3.27 5.53 9.04
CA GLY A 64 3.08 5.78 7.63
C GLY A 64 2.47 7.15 7.36
N ALA A 65 1.47 7.57 8.16
CA ALA A 65 0.87 8.90 8.07
C ALA A 65 1.86 10.02 8.44
N ALA A 66 2.77 9.80 9.39
CA ALA A 66 3.84 10.75 9.72
C ALA A 66 4.79 10.96 8.53
N GLY A 67 5.19 9.89 7.85
CA GLY A 67 5.93 9.98 6.59
C GLY A 67 5.15 10.75 5.52
N ALA A 68 3.86 10.45 5.38
CA ALA A 68 2.97 11.15 4.46
C ALA A 68 2.79 12.63 4.82
N LEU A 69 2.81 12.98 6.10
CA LEU A 69 2.75 14.37 6.57
C LEU A 69 3.99 15.15 6.11
N ILE A 70 5.18 14.59 6.24
CA ILE A 70 6.43 15.19 5.74
C ILE A 70 6.30 15.42 4.23
N TYR A 71 5.86 14.40 3.49
CA TYR A 71 5.64 14.51 2.06
C TYR A 71 4.62 15.59 1.71
N ALA A 72 3.46 15.62 2.39
CA ALA A 72 2.41 16.60 2.15
C ALA A 72 2.87 18.02 2.45
N PHE A 73 3.61 18.22 3.55
CA PHE A 73 4.15 19.55 3.90
C PHE A 73 5.06 20.09 2.80
N ILE A 74 5.97 19.26 2.29
CA ILE A 74 6.91 19.69 1.23
C ILE A 74 6.18 19.90 -0.11
N THR A 75 5.25 19.02 -0.48
CA THR A 75 4.65 19.05 -1.82
C THR A 75 3.40 19.91 -1.92
N VAL A 76 2.61 20.02 -0.85
CA VAL A 76 1.37 20.85 -0.84
C VAL A 76 1.65 22.24 -0.33
N THR A 77 2.37 22.40 0.80
CA THR A 77 2.62 23.72 1.42
C THR A 77 3.80 24.42 0.77
N LEU A 78 4.95 23.74 0.66
CA LEU A 78 6.17 24.32 0.06
C LEU A 78 6.17 24.17 -1.48
N ARG A 79 5.22 23.42 -2.05
CA ARG A 79 5.07 23.23 -3.51
C ARG A 79 6.31 22.60 -4.16
N GLY A 80 7.05 21.79 -3.39
CA GLY A 80 8.24 21.08 -3.84
C GLY A 80 7.93 19.97 -4.84
N ASN A 81 8.98 19.52 -5.54
CA ASN A 81 8.86 18.46 -6.54
C ASN A 81 8.39 17.15 -5.90
N GLN A 82 7.26 16.63 -6.36
CA GLN A 82 6.59 15.47 -5.78
C GLN A 82 7.41 14.18 -5.93
N VAL A 83 8.02 13.98 -7.10
CA VAL A 83 8.83 12.78 -7.42
C VAL A 83 10.07 12.73 -6.53
N VAL A 84 10.83 13.83 -6.50
CA VAL A 84 12.06 13.93 -5.69
C VAL A 84 11.74 13.77 -4.22
N THR A 85 10.69 14.43 -3.71
CA THR A 85 10.27 14.31 -2.31
C THR A 85 9.90 12.87 -1.95
N GLY A 86 9.17 12.17 -2.83
CA GLY A 86 8.82 10.77 -2.63
C GLY A 86 10.05 9.86 -2.58
N LEU A 87 11.00 10.03 -3.50
CA LEU A 87 12.24 9.26 -3.51
C LEU A 87 13.08 9.48 -2.25
N VAL A 88 13.23 10.74 -1.83
CA VAL A 88 13.94 11.08 -0.58
C VAL A 88 13.24 10.49 0.64
N LEU A 89 11.89 10.53 0.65
CA LEU A 89 11.11 9.92 1.74
C LEU A 89 11.31 8.40 1.81
N THR A 90 11.50 7.72 0.68
CA THR A 90 11.83 6.29 0.69
C THR A 90 13.16 6.02 1.39
N ILE A 91 14.19 6.79 1.06
CA ILE A 91 15.52 6.67 1.69
C ILE A 91 15.43 7.00 3.19
N PHE A 92 14.74 8.09 3.53
CA PHE A 92 14.49 8.48 4.92
C PHE A 92 13.75 7.38 5.69
N GLY A 93 12.67 6.84 5.12
CA GLY A 93 11.88 5.76 5.73
C GLY A 93 12.69 4.48 5.93
N THR A 94 13.59 4.15 5.00
CA THR A 94 14.53 3.03 5.15
C THR A 94 15.47 3.27 6.33
N GLY A 95 16.01 4.49 6.48
CA GLY A 95 16.87 4.86 7.61
C GLY A 95 16.14 4.78 8.96
N VAL A 96 14.93 5.34 9.05
CA VAL A 96 14.08 5.27 10.26
C VAL A 96 13.75 3.82 10.60
N SER A 97 13.40 3.02 9.60
CA SER A 97 13.09 1.60 9.76
C SER A 97 14.29 0.81 10.28
N GLY A 98 15.49 1.06 9.73
CA GLY A 98 16.72 0.43 10.20
C GLY A 98 17.08 0.82 11.64
N LEU A 99 16.87 2.10 12.00
CA LEU A 99 17.11 2.59 13.38
C LEU A 99 16.18 1.90 14.38
N ILE A 100 14.86 1.91 14.13
CA ILE A 100 13.87 1.28 15.01
C ILE A 100 14.07 -0.25 15.01
N GLY A 101 14.29 -0.83 13.82
CA GLY A 101 14.51 -2.26 13.65
C GLY A 101 15.73 -2.76 14.41
N GLY A 102 16.83 -1.98 14.45
CA GLY A 102 18.01 -2.32 15.24
C GLY A 102 17.73 -2.48 16.73
N TRP A 103 16.76 -1.72 17.28
CA TRP A 103 16.37 -1.86 18.71
C TRP A 103 15.54 -3.10 19.00
N VAL A 104 14.84 -3.65 18.01
CA VAL A 104 13.89 -4.76 18.18
C VAL A 104 14.30 -6.01 17.43
N SER A 105 15.49 -6.05 16.85
CA SER A 105 15.96 -7.16 15.99
C SER A 105 16.07 -8.51 16.72
N SER A 106 16.30 -8.50 18.04
CA SER A 106 16.34 -9.68 18.88
C SER A 106 15.00 -10.04 19.54
N GLU A 107 13.99 -9.18 19.39
CA GLU A 107 12.69 -9.39 20.01
C GLU A 107 11.83 -10.35 19.17
N GLN A 108 10.97 -11.09 19.88
CA GLN A 108 9.96 -11.95 19.27
C GLN A 108 8.57 -11.38 19.52
N ILE A 109 7.70 -11.48 18.52
CA ILE A 109 6.32 -11.05 18.68
C ILE A 109 5.62 -11.87 19.76
N PRO A 110 4.99 -11.21 20.75
CA PRO A 110 4.20 -11.88 21.78
C PRO A 110 3.11 -12.77 21.19
N GLN A 111 2.85 -13.89 21.85
CA GLN A 111 1.84 -14.86 21.41
C GLN A 111 0.44 -14.23 21.29
N SER A 112 0.13 -13.22 22.11
CA SER A 112 -1.12 -12.46 22.04
C SER A 112 -1.33 -11.80 20.68
N VAL A 113 -0.27 -11.22 20.09
CA VAL A 113 -0.32 -10.57 18.78
C VAL A 113 -0.34 -11.61 17.66
N SER A 114 0.56 -12.60 17.71
CA SER A 114 0.61 -13.65 16.67
C SER A 114 -0.67 -14.49 16.62
N SER A 115 -1.33 -14.73 17.75
CA SER A 115 -2.60 -15.45 17.79
C SER A 115 -3.78 -14.64 17.23
N ALA A 116 -3.76 -13.31 17.41
CA ALA A 116 -4.80 -12.42 16.88
C ALA A 116 -4.79 -12.35 15.34
N PHE A 117 -3.63 -12.58 14.73
CA PHE A 117 -3.47 -12.58 13.26
C PHE A 117 -3.47 -13.99 12.64
N ARG A 118 -3.87 -15.01 13.41
CA ARG A 118 -4.05 -16.35 12.83
C ARG A 118 -5.22 -16.37 11.85
N PRO A 119 -5.14 -17.20 10.81
CA PRO A 119 -6.26 -17.41 9.92
C PRO A 119 -7.52 -17.83 10.66
N VAL A 120 -8.63 -17.15 10.38
CA VAL A 120 -9.95 -17.46 10.94
C VAL A 120 -10.72 -18.25 9.89
N GLU A 121 -11.08 -19.49 10.22
CA GLU A 121 -11.92 -20.31 9.35
C GLU A 121 -13.38 -19.86 9.43
N ILE A 122 -13.96 -19.46 8.30
CA ILE A 122 -15.39 -19.18 8.26
C ILE A 122 -16.15 -20.51 8.15
N PRO A 123 -16.99 -20.88 9.14
CA PRO A 123 -17.72 -22.13 9.15
C PRO A 123 -18.55 -22.27 7.86
N VAL A 124 -18.61 -23.50 7.28
CA VAL A 124 -19.32 -23.85 6.05
C VAL A 124 -18.58 -23.41 4.77
N LEU A 125 -18.11 -22.17 4.64
CA LEU A 125 -17.45 -21.68 3.42
C LEU A 125 -16.02 -22.20 3.28
N SER A 126 -15.31 -22.42 4.39
CA SER A 126 -13.97 -23.02 4.38
C SER A 126 -13.95 -24.48 3.92
N LYS A 127 -15.10 -25.18 3.90
CA LYS A 127 -15.22 -26.58 3.44
C LYS A 127 -15.34 -26.74 1.92
N ILE A 128 -15.44 -25.65 1.15
CA ILE A 128 -15.47 -25.71 -0.31
C ILE A 128 -14.08 -26.16 -0.81
N PRO A 129 -13.99 -27.24 -1.61
CA PRO A 129 -12.69 -27.74 -2.09
C PRO A 129 -11.92 -26.64 -2.84
N VAL A 130 -10.61 -26.48 -2.52
CA VAL A 130 -9.65 -25.53 -3.14
C VAL A 130 -9.93 -24.06 -2.82
N LEU A 131 -11.15 -23.56 -3.02
CA LEU A 131 -11.50 -22.14 -2.83
C LEU A 131 -11.82 -21.82 -1.35
N GLY A 132 -12.38 -22.78 -0.62
CA GLY A 132 -12.75 -22.58 0.79
C GLY A 132 -11.55 -22.26 1.65
N GLU A 133 -10.56 -23.10 1.61
CA GLU A 133 -9.32 -22.92 2.37
C GLU A 133 -8.50 -21.73 1.89
N ALA A 134 -8.47 -21.47 0.57
CA ALA A 134 -7.69 -20.40 -0.01
C ALA A 134 -8.25 -19.00 0.30
N VAL A 135 -9.59 -18.84 0.27
CA VAL A 135 -10.25 -17.54 0.37
C VAL A 135 -10.86 -17.31 1.76
N PHE A 136 -11.43 -18.34 2.38
CA PHE A 136 -12.20 -18.22 3.62
C PHE A 136 -11.44 -18.65 4.89
N SER A 137 -10.17 -19.05 4.76
CA SER A 137 -9.24 -19.29 5.88
C SER A 137 -8.12 -18.26 5.83
N GLN A 138 -8.46 -17.00 5.98
CA GLN A 138 -7.53 -15.88 5.92
C GLN A 138 -7.46 -15.13 7.25
N ASP A 139 -6.38 -14.39 7.45
CA ASP A 139 -6.20 -13.55 8.63
C ASP A 139 -7.04 -12.26 8.55
N ILE A 140 -7.17 -11.59 9.69
CA ILE A 140 -7.99 -10.38 9.81
C ILE A 140 -7.49 -9.22 8.93
N TYR A 141 -6.18 -9.15 8.64
CA TYR A 141 -5.62 -8.13 7.76
C TYR A 141 -6.09 -8.28 6.32
N VAL A 142 -6.21 -9.53 5.83
CA VAL A 142 -6.74 -9.80 4.47
C VAL A 142 -8.15 -9.26 4.36
N TRP A 143 -9.01 -9.58 5.32
CA TRP A 143 -10.40 -9.09 5.36
C TRP A 143 -10.45 -7.57 5.48
N LEU A 144 -9.63 -7.00 6.34
CA LEU A 144 -9.52 -5.56 6.50
C LEU A 144 -9.09 -4.88 5.19
N GLY A 145 -8.11 -5.42 4.47
CA GLY A 145 -7.66 -4.91 3.19
C GLY A 145 -8.76 -4.91 2.12
N LEU A 146 -9.54 -6.01 2.04
CA LEU A 146 -10.68 -6.10 1.14
C LEU A 146 -11.77 -5.07 1.49
N VAL A 147 -12.14 -4.95 2.76
CA VAL A 147 -13.12 -3.97 3.22
C VAL A 147 -12.65 -2.54 2.93
N ILE A 148 -11.39 -2.22 3.20
CA ILE A 148 -10.81 -0.90 2.91
C ILE A 148 -10.83 -0.61 1.41
N ALA A 149 -10.50 -1.57 0.55
CA ALA A 149 -10.56 -1.37 -0.89
C ALA A 149 -11.99 -1.07 -1.38
N VAL A 150 -12.98 -1.77 -0.85
CA VAL A 150 -14.40 -1.50 -1.12
C VAL A 150 -14.83 -0.13 -0.60
N LEU A 151 -14.48 0.20 0.65
CA LEU A 151 -14.77 1.52 1.24
C LEU A 151 -14.10 2.67 0.46
N ALA A 152 -12.85 2.49 0.02
CA ALA A 152 -12.15 3.48 -0.81
C ALA A 152 -12.85 3.67 -2.15
N TYR A 153 -13.38 2.60 -2.75
CA TYR A 153 -14.18 2.70 -3.97
C TYR A 153 -15.45 3.50 -3.74
N PHE A 154 -16.21 3.21 -2.68
CA PHE A 154 -17.42 3.98 -2.33
C PHE A 154 -17.07 5.43 -2.01
N TYR A 155 -16.03 5.66 -1.21
CA TYR A 155 -15.52 7.00 -0.90
C TYR A 155 -15.25 7.81 -2.16
N LEU A 156 -14.44 7.29 -3.08
CA LEU A 156 -14.05 8.02 -4.28
C LEU A 156 -15.19 8.19 -5.30
N ASN A 157 -16.11 7.22 -5.42
CA ASN A 157 -17.08 7.23 -6.52
C ASN A 157 -18.52 7.58 -6.11
N LYS A 158 -18.88 7.42 -4.82
CA LYS A 158 -20.25 7.55 -4.36
C LYS A 158 -20.46 8.65 -3.31
N THR A 159 -19.39 9.35 -2.86
CA THR A 159 -19.51 10.42 -1.87
C THR A 159 -19.22 11.80 -2.48
N LYS A 160 -19.74 12.86 -1.82
CA LYS A 160 -19.43 14.26 -2.16
C LYS A 160 -17.93 14.56 -1.97
N LEU A 161 -17.30 14.02 -0.92
CA LEU A 161 -15.86 14.18 -0.68
C LEU A 161 -15.04 13.56 -1.80
N GLY A 162 -15.41 12.36 -2.27
CA GLY A 162 -14.75 11.71 -3.41
C GLY A 162 -14.92 12.49 -4.72
N LEU A 163 -16.07 13.17 -4.90
CA LEU A 163 -16.24 14.08 -6.03
C LEU A 163 -15.25 15.24 -5.95
N TYR A 164 -15.06 15.84 -4.77
CA TYR A 164 -14.08 16.92 -4.57
C TYR A 164 -12.65 16.45 -4.86
N VAL A 165 -12.28 15.26 -4.37
CA VAL A 165 -10.96 14.64 -4.64
C VAL A 165 -10.71 14.51 -6.13
N ARG A 166 -11.66 13.97 -6.88
CA ARG A 166 -11.54 13.81 -8.33
C ARG A 166 -11.51 15.15 -9.06
N ALA A 167 -12.32 16.13 -8.64
CA ALA A 167 -12.32 17.47 -9.22
C ALA A 167 -10.95 18.16 -9.03
N ILE A 168 -10.35 18.04 -7.83
CA ILE A 168 -9.01 18.57 -7.55
C ILE A 168 -7.94 17.88 -8.40
N GLY A 169 -8.03 16.55 -8.56
CA GLY A 169 -7.09 15.81 -9.41
C GLY A 169 -7.19 16.15 -10.90
N GLU A 170 -8.37 16.54 -11.39
CA GLU A 170 -8.55 16.94 -12.79
C GLU A 170 -8.18 18.42 -13.04
N ASN A 171 -8.62 19.32 -12.16
CA ASN A 171 -8.34 20.76 -12.26
C ASN A 171 -8.44 21.43 -10.89
N PRO A 172 -7.32 21.57 -10.16
CA PRO A 172 -7.35 22.19 -8.83
C PRO A 172 -7.78 23.66 -8.85
N GLY A 173 -7.49 24.41 -9.92
CA GLY A 173 -7.91 25.81 -10.08
C GLY A 173 -9.42 25.94 -10.20
N ALA A 174 -10.07 25.11 -11.01
CA ALA A 174 -11.52 25.08 -11.14
C ALA A 174 -12.21 24.60 -9.83
N ALA A 175 -11.62 23.64 -9.13
CA ALA A 175 -12.10 23.18 -7.84
C ALA A 175 -12.07 24.31 -6.79
N ASP A 176 -10.96 25.04 -6.69
CA ASP A 176 -10.81 26.17 -5.78
C ASP A 176 -11.78 27.32 -6.13
N ALA A 177 -11.97 27.62 -7.41
CA ALA A 177 -12.94 28.61 -7.88
C ALA A 177 -14.39 28.22 -7.51
N SER A 178 -14.66 26.92 -7.37
CA SER A 178 -15.96 26.39 -6.90
C SER A 178 -16.10 26.36 -5.37
N GLY A 179 -15.14 26.92 -4.62
CA GLY A 179 -15.15 26.99 -3.17
C GLY A 179 -14.66 25.72 -2.44
N ILE A 180 -14.04 24.79 -3.18
CA ILE A 180 -13.50 23.57 -2.57
C ILE A 180 -12.12 23.89 -1.96
N ASN A 181 -11.92 23.52 -0.69
CA ASN A 181 -10.61 23.67 -0.02
C ASN A 181 -9.62 22.63 -0.54
N VAL A 182 -8.86 23.00 -1.58
CA VAL A 182 -7.88 22.12 -2.25
C VAL A 182 -6.82 21.61 -1.29
N THR A 183 -6.24 22.49 -0.46
CA THR A 183 -5.17 22.14 0.50
C THR A 183 -5.64 21.09 1.49
N LEU A 184 -6.80 21.29 2.10
CA LEU A 184 -7.36 20.36 3.10
C LEU A 184 -7.56 18.96 2.51
N HIS A 185 -8.18 18.88 1.33
CA HIS A 185 -8.45 17.58 0.68
C HIS A 185 -7.16 16.88 0.24
N LYS A 186 -6.14 17.61 -0.21
CA LYS A 186 -4.82 17.05 -0.50
C LYS A 186 -4.20 16.45 0.76
N TYR A 187 -4.13 17.19 1.86
CA TYR A 187 -3.58 16.68 3.13
C TYR A 187 -4.32 15.42 3.61
N ILE A 188 -5.65 15.46 3.68
CA ILE A 188 -6.43 14.32 4.16
C ILE A 188 -6.14 13.05 3.34
N ASN A 189 -6.16 13.14 2.01
CA ASN A 189 -5.99 11.96 1.16
C ASN A 189 -4.54 11.45 1.17
N ILE A 190 -3.54 12.33 1.26
CA ILE A 190 -2.15 11.95 1.39
C ILE A 190 -1.91 11.26 2.73
N LEU A 191 -2.44 11.78 3.84
CA LEU A 191 -2.31 11.19 5.17
C LEU A 191 -3.01 9.83 5.26
N LEU A 192 -4.24 9.71 4.73
CA LEU A 192 -4.94 8.42 4.63
C LEU A 192 -4.16 7.42 3.79
N GLY A 193 -3.58 7.89 2.69
CA GLY A 193 -2.72 7.07 1.84
C GLY A 193 -1.51 6.52 2.59
N GLY A 194 -0.80 7.39 3.32
CA GLY A 194 0.34 6.98 4.15
C GLY A 194 -0.05 6.05 5.30
N PHE A 195 -1.19 6.30 5.94
CA PHE A 195 -1.72 5.41 6.97
C PHE A 195 -1.92 3.98 6.45
N LEU A 196 -2.52 3.84 5.26
CA LEU A 196 -2.71 2.54 4.63
C LEU A 196 -1.39 1.89 4.23
N CYS A 197 -0.43 2.66 3.71
CA CYS A 197 0.91 2.14 3.43
C CYS A 197 1.57 1.60 4.71
N GLY A 198 1.46 2.32 5.83
CA GLY A 198 1.97 1.88 7.13
C GLY A 198 1.33 0.56 7.60
N LEU A 199 0.00 0.42 7.45
CA LEU A 199 -0.69 -0.85 7.73
C LEU A 199 -0.18 -2.00 6.86
N GLY A 200 0.03 -1.76 5.56
CA GLY A 200 0.58 -2.76 4.66
C GLY A 200 1.99 -3.21 5.05
N GLY A 201 2.81 -2.28 5.54
CA GLY A 201 4.13 -2.58 6.09
C GLY A 201 4.07 -3.44 7.36
N ALA A 202 3.21 -3.05 8.30
CA ALA A 202 3.03 -3.78 9.56
C ALA A 202 2.54 -5.22 9.34
N TYR A 203 1.69 -5.44 8.34
CA TYR A 203 1.28 -6.79 7.99
C TYR A 203 2.47 -7.73 7.77
N LEU A 204 3.49 -7.26 7.05
CA LEU A 204 4.66 -8.06 6.76
C LEU A 204 5.45 -8.44 8.02
N SER A 205 5.64 -7.50 8.94
CA SER A 205 6.44 -7.72 10.14
C SER A 205 5.67 -8.37 11.28
N THR A 206 4.35 -8.11 11.42
CA THR A 206 3.58 -8.57 12.60
C THR A 206 2.71 -9.79 12.35
N ALA A 207 2.24 -10.00 11.12
CA ALA A 207 1.32 -11.09 10.79
C ALA A 207 1.95 -12.14 9.87
N PHE A 208 2.67 -11.73 8.83
CA PHE A 208 3.18 -12.65 7.82
C PHE A 208 4.50 -13.31 8.22
N LEU A 209 5.54 -12.50 8.54
CA LEU A 209 6.87 -13.03 8.93
C LEU A 209 7.01 -13.26 10.43
N THR A 210 6.29 -12.50 11.25
CA THR A 210 6.33 -12.52 12.73
C THR A 210 7.73 -12.35 13.35
N THR A 211 8.69 -11.89 12.55
CA THR A 211 10.07 -11.60 12.94
C THR A 211 10.53 -10.34 12.26
N TRP A 212 11.42 -9.59 12.90
CA TRP A 212 12.01 -8.41 12.27
C TRP A 212 13.08 -8.83 11.25
N GLN A 213 13.02 -8.21 10.10
CA GLN A 213 14.05 -8.30 9.06
C GLN A 213 14.23 -6.91 8.43
N ASP A 214 15.49 -6.51 8.25
CA ASP A 214 15.77 -5.28 7.53
C ASP A 214 15.21 -5.33 6.12
N ASN A 215 14.67 -4.19 5.67
CA ASN A 215 14.03 -4.08 4.35
C ASN A 215 12.91 -5.12 4.13
N VAL A 216 12.10 -5.38 5.15
CA VAL A 216 11.03 -6.40 5.18
C VAL A 216 10.03 -6.28 4.03
N THR A 217 9.83 -5.10 3.47
CA THR A 217 8.94 -4.83 2.33
C THR A 217 9.50 -5.37 1.01
N ALA A 218 10.83 -5.48 0.89
CA ALA A 218 11.53 -6.01 -0.27
C ALA A 218 10.97 -5.47 -1.61
N GLY A 219 10.76 -4.16 -1.70
CA GLY A 219 10.27 -3.49 -2.90
C GLY A 219 8.76 -3.60 -3.15
N ALA A 220 7.96 -4.07 -2.18
CA ALA A 220 6.51 -4.17 -2.33
C ALA A 220 5.85 -2.82 -2.63
N GLY A 221 6.35 -1.73 -2.05
CA GLY A 221 5.87 -0.38 -2.31
C GLY A 221 6.16 0.09 -3.74
N TRP A 222 7.32 -0.24 -4.30
CA TRP A 222 7.63 0.05 -5.70
C TRP A 222 6.72 -0.70 -6.66
N ILE A 223 6.44 -1.97 -6.37
CA ILE A 223 5.46 -2.77 -7.12
C ILE A 223 4.09 -2.12 -7.01
N ALA A 224 3.68 -1.68 -5.82
CA ALA A 224 2.39 -1.04 -5.62
C ALA A 224 2.24 0.24 -6.46
N VAL A 225 3.26 1.10 -6.57
CA VAL A 225 3.24 2.30 -7.43
C VAL A 225 2.95 1.93 -8.89
N ALA A 226 3.60 0.90 -9.42
CA ALA A 226 3.32 0.45 -10.78
C ALA A 226 1.90 -0.14 -10.92
N LEU A 227 1.41 -0.81 -9.89
CA LEU A 227 0.08 -1.44 -9.88
C LEU A 227 -1.07 -0.43 -9.70
N ILE A 228 -0.81 0.79 -9.21
CA ILE A 228 -1.77 1.89 -9.24
C ILE A 228 -2.18 2.17 -10.68
N ILE A 229 -1.20 2.27 -11.59
CA ILE A 229 -1.43 2.48 -13.02
C ILE A 229 -2.17 1.27 -13.62
N PHE A 230 -1.76 0.03 -13.28
CA PHE A 230 -2.43 -1.19 -13.74
C PHE A 230 -3.90 -1.26 -13.29
N SER A 231 -4.18 -0.88 -12.06
CA SER A 231 -5.55 -0.83 -11.53
C SER A 231 -6.38 0.33 -12.12
N THR A 232 -5.80 1.16 -12.98
CA THR A 232 -6.44 2.36 -13.55
C THR A 232 -7.05 3.26 -12.48
N TRP A 233 -6.32 3.46 -11.37
CA TRP A 233 -6.76 4.24 -10.19
C TRP A 233 -8.12 3.80 -9.63
N ASN A 234 -8.47 2.53 -9.77
CA ASN A 234 -9.72 1.97 -9.27
C ASN A 234 -9.45 0.99 -8.13
N PRO A 235 -9.92 1.27 -6.88
CA PRO A 235 -9.67 0.40 -5.73
C PRO A 235 -10.18 -1.04 -5.88
N LEU A 236 -11.27 -1.27 -6.62
CA LEU A 236 -11.76 -2.64 -6.85
C LEU A 236 -10.86 -3.42 -7.82
N LYS A 237 -10.33 -2.76 -8.86
CA LYS A 237 -9.35 -3.38 -9.76
C LYS A 237 -8.01 -3.62 -9.05
N ALA A 238 -7.69 -2.81 -8.02
CA ALA A 238 -6.52 -2.98 -7.18
C ALA A 238 -6.51 -4.33 -6.45
N ILE A 239 -7.68 -4.85 -6.06
CA ILE A 239 -7.80 -6.18 -5.44
C ILE A 239 -7.25 -7.26 -6.38
N PHE A 240 -7.71 -7.23 -7.63
CA PHE A 240 -7.23 -8.19 -8.63
C PHE A 240 -5.73 -8.02 -8.91
N ALA A 241 -5.28 -6.78 -9.08
CA ALA A 241 -3.86 -6.46 -9.30
C ALA A 241 -2.98 -6.98 -8.16
N ALA A 242 -3.33 -6.67 -6.92
CA ALA A 242 -2.58 -7.06 -5.74
C ALA A 242 -2.44 -8.58 -5.60
N TYR A 243 -3.52 -9.32 -5.78
CA TYR A 243 -3.51 -10.78 -5.61
C TYR A 243 -2.86 -11.50 -6.80
N LEU A 244 -2.99 -10.98 -8.02
CA LEU A 244 -2.24 -11.49 -9.16
C LEU A 244 -0.71 -11.38 -8.91
N PHE A 245 -0.26 -10.23 -8.41
CA PHE A 245 1.16 -10.03 -8.08
C PHE A 245 1.58 -10.77 -6.80
N GLY A 246 0.67 -10.89 -5.84
CA GLY A 246 0.86 -11.76 -4.69
C GLY A 246 1.09 -13.21 -5.09
N MET A 247 0.37 -13.70 -6.13
CA MET A 247 0.58 -15.02 -6.70
C MET A 247 2.01 -15.17 -7.26
N LEU A 248 2.50 -14.17 -7.99
CA LEU A 248 3.87 -14.18 -8.54
C LEU A 248 4.93 -14.19 -7.43
N ARG A 249 4.73 -13.41 -6.36
CA ARG A 249 5.62 -13.45 -5.18
C ARG A 249 5.52 -14.77 -4.43
N GLY A 250 4.31 -15.31 -4.27
CA GLY A 250 4.05 -16.60 -3.61
C GLY A 250 4.68 -17.79 -4.35
N LEU A 251 4.84 -17.71 -5.68
CA LEU A 251 5.55 -18.71 -6.46
C LEU A 251 6.99 -18.91 -5.97
N ASN A 252 7.69 -17.82 -5.62
CA ASN A 252 9.05 -17.89 -5.10
C ASN A 252 9.14 -18.80 -3.87
N TYR A 253 8.23 -18.62 -2.90
CA TYR A 253 8.20 -19.45 -1.69
C TYR A 253 7.89 -20.92 -1.99
N LYS A 254 7.00 -21.20 -2.95
CA LYS A 254 6.62 -22.55 -3.28
C LYS A 254 7.69 -23.28 -4.10
N MET A 255 8.34 -22.60 -5.03
CA MET A 255 9.37 -23.20 -5.90
C MET A 255 10.65 -23.53 -5.11
N GLN A 256 10.95 -22.81 -4.02
CA GLN A 256 12.04 -23.18 -3.12
C GLN A 256 11.80 -24.53 -2.43
N GLY A 257 10.54 -24.94 -2.27
CA GLY A 257 10.18 -26.27 -1.74
C GLY A 257 10.16 -27.39 -2.81
N TRP A 258 10.28 -27.05 -4.07
CA TRP A 258 10.44 -28.01 -5.16
C TRP A 258 11.93 -28.08 -5.48
N GLU A 259 12.51 -29.26 -5.55
CA GLU A 259 13.94 -29.50 -5.83
C GLU A 259 14.39 -29.00 -7.24
N ILE A 260 13.70 -28.00 -7.77
CA ILE A 260 14.01 -27.37 -9.05
C ILE A 260 15.10 -26.32 -8.81
N GLN A 261 16.28 -26.54 -9.32
CA GLN A 261 17.45 -25.66 -9.22
C GLN A 261 17.32 -24.40 -10.11
N ILE A 262 16.28 -23.58 -9.89
CA ILE A 262 16.20 -22.24 -10.50
C ILE A 262 16.85 -21.25 -9.54
N PRO A 263 17.82 -20.45 -9.95
CA PRO A 263 18.38 -19.40 -9.10
C PRO A 263 17.28 -18.48 -8.58
N SER A 264 17.25 -18.24 -7.27
CA SER A 264 16.22 -17.44 -6.60
C SER A 264 16.07 -16.04 -7.18
N GLN A 265 17.15 -15.50 -7.76
CA GLN A 265 17.16 -14.21 -8.45
C GLN A 265 16.17 -14.14 -9.62
N PHE A 266 16.03 -15.21 -10.40
CA PHE A 266 15.06 -15.27 -11.50
C PHE A 266 13.61 -15.19 -10.97
N LEU A 267 13.34 -15.85 -9.84
CA LEU A 267 12.01 -15.84 -9.23
C LEU A 267 11.66 -14.46 -8.63
N THR A 268 12.65 -13.77 -8.07
CA THR A 268 12.45 -12.41 -7.55
C THR A 268 12.27 -11.38 -8.66
N MET A 269 12.75 -11.65 -9.89
CA MET A 269 12.54 -10.79 -11.05
C MET A 269 11.13 -10.93 -11.66
N LEU A 270 10.44 -12.06 -11.47
CA LEU A 270 9.13 -12.32 -12.09
C LEU A 270 8.08 -11.21 -11.88
N PRO A 271 7.86 -10.67 -10.67
CA PRO A 271 6.92 -9.58 -10.48
C PRO A 271 7.28 -8.33 -11.27
N TYR A 272 8.56 -7.99 -11.38
CA TYR A 272 9.02 -6.81 -12.11
C TYR A 272 8.89 -7.01 -13.63
N ILE A 273 9.21 -8.21 -14.14
CA ILE A 273 8.98 -8.56 -15.55
C ILE A 273 7.49 -8.47 -15.88
N ALA A 274 6.63 -9.03 -15.03
CA ALA A 274 5.18 -8.93 -15.19
C ALA A 274 4.71 -7.47 -15.19
N THR A 275 5.28 -6.62 -14.32
CA THR A 275 4.98 -5.18 -14.28
C THR A 275 5.32 -4.51 -15.60
N ILE A 276 6.51 -4.78 -16.16
CA ILE A 276 6.94 -4.21 -17.46
C ILE A 276 5.98 -4.64 -18.57
N ILE A 277 5.63 -5.92 -18.65
CA ILE A 277 4.69 -6.44 -19.66
C ILE A 277 3.34 -5.74 -19.53
N VAL A 278 2.82 -5.63 -18.32
CA VAL A 278 1.54 -4.97 -18.04
C VAL A 278 1.57 -3.50 -18.43
N LEU A 279 2.63 -2.76 -18.09
CA LEU A 279 2.78 -1.36 -18.46
C LEU A 279 2.81 -1.17 -19.99
N ILE A 280 3.47 -2.07 -20.72
CA ILE A 280 3.48 -2.06 -22.19
C ILE A 280 2.03 -2.22 -22.71
N PHE A 281 1.27 -3.20 -22.21
CA PHE A 281 -0.11 -3.41 -22.63
C PHE A 281 -1.03 -2.22 -22.32
N ILE A 282 -0.86 -1.58 -21.17
CA ILE A 282 -1.64 -0.38 -20.81
C ILE A 282 -1.29 0.80 -21.72
N ALA A 283 0.00 1.02 -21.98
CA ALA A 283 0.47 2.08 -22.87
C ALA A 283 -0.07 1.92 -24.30
N MET A 284 -0.28 0.69 -24.77
CA MET A 284 -0.89 0.40 -26.07
C MET A 284 -2.41 0.65 -26.09
N ARG A 285 -3.10 0.59 -24.94
CA ARG A 285 -4.55 0.78 -24.82
C ARG A 285 -4.90 2.22 -24.42
N LYS A 286 -4.98 3.15 -25.39
CA LYS A 286 -5.34 4.58 -25.18
C LYS A 286 -6.84 4.79 -24.88
N LYS A 287 -7.37 4.27 -23.79
CA LYS A 287 -8.75 4.60 -23.33
C LYS A 287 -8.71 5.78 -22.37
N LYS A 288 -9.53 6.82 -22.60
CA LYS A 288 -9.64 8.00 -21.72
C LYS A 288 -9.96 7.67 -20.26
N GLU A 289 -10.73 6.63 -20.02
CA GLU A 289 -11.11 6.17 -18.66
C GLU A 289 -9.94 5.62 -17.84
N ASN A 290 -8.84 5.26 -18.51
CA ASN A 290 -7.65 4.67 -17.90
C ASN A 290 -6.49 5.67 -17.77
N GLN A 291 -6.76 6.95 -17.97
CA GLN A 291 -5.74 8.00 -17.86
C GLN A 291 -5.59 8.46 -16.39
N PRO A 292 -4.37 8.88 -15.99
CA PRO A 292 -4.16 9.51 -14.71
C PRO A 292 -4.96 10.80 -14.56
N PRO A 293 -5.22 11.28 -13.35
CA PRO A 293 -5.72 12.63 -13.13
C PRO A 293 -4.84 13.66 -13.84
N LYS A 294 -5.42 14.67 -14.48
CA LYS A 294 -4.67 15.61 -15.33
C LYS A 294 -3.64 16.44 -14.56
N ALA A 295 -3.94 16.81 -13.32
CA ALA A 295 -3.03 17.56 -12.45
C ALA A 295 -2.08 16.66 -11.64
N LEU A 296 -1.94 15.36 -12.00
CA LEU A 296 -1.04 14.45 -11.30
C LEU A 296 0.42 14.90 -11.48
N GLY A 297 1.11 15.13 -10.37
CA GLY A 297 2.51 15.57 -10.38
C GLY A 297 2.69 17.08 -10.49
N GLU A 298 1.62 17.85 -10.71
CA GLU A 298 1.69 19.30 -10.84
C GLU A 298 1.49 20.02 -9.51
N ALA A 299 2.32 21.03 -9.26
CA ALA A 299 2.14 21.92 -8.12
C ALA A 299 1.01 22.92 -8.40
N TYR A 300 0.11 23.13 -7.43
CA TYR A 300 -0.99 24.09 -7.57
C TYR A 300 -0.63 25.44 -6.94
N PHE A 301 -0.75 26.50 -7.73
CA PHE A 301 -0.55 27.89 -7.32
C PHE A 301 -1.87 28.65 -7.45
N ARG A 302 -2.39 29.15 -6.33
CA ARG A 302 -3.65 29.89 -6.28
C ARG A 302 -3.56 31.24 -7.02
N GLU A 303 -2.37 31.82 -7.09
CA GLU A 303 -2.09 33.14 -7.65
C GLU A 303 -1.89 33.13 -9.17
N GLU A 304 -1.73 31.95 -9.79
CA GLU A 304 -1.55 31.76 -11.24
C GLU A 304 -2.88 31.43 -11.94
N ARG A 305 -3.95 32.16 -11.61
CA ARG A 305 -5.28 31.99 -12.25
C ARG A 305 -5.41 32.73 -13.57
#